data_7a27b86beb1fda4e2a910b6feb85c0c7
#
_entry.id   7a27b86beb1fda4e2a910b6feb85c0c7
#
_cell.length_a   1.000
_cell.length_b   1.000
_cell.length_c   1.000
_cell.angle_alpha   90.00
_cell.angle_beta   90.00
_cell.angle_gamma   90.00
#
_symmetry.space_group_name_H-M   'P 1'
#
loop_
_entity.id
_entity.type
_entity.pdbx_description
1 polymer ?
#
loop_
_entity_poly.entity_id
_entity_poly.type
_entity_poly.pdbx_seq_one_letter_code
_entity_poly.pdbx_strand_id
1 'polypeptide(L)'
;MVGDRDSVAPALAQFLGEFKRVANAIVDSYFIVDTERRIVDFNRAFFALLPRQVARGLKGKHCYEVLELNICKTECIAQQCWSDGRHVRLDEISGSIAGEEAQKLRFILSAVPITDEHGNHVGALEIQRNVTDEAVVQVKYQEMLETEARERERLANQVRARTKELLETNQLLLKTQKELLAYKKGLTV
;
A
#
# COMPACT_ATOMS: atom_id res chain seq x y z
N MET A 1 -37.38 28.86 -7.05
CA MET A 1 -36.70 28.15 -8.16
C MET A 1 -35.81 27.11 -7.52
N VAL A 2 -36.30 25.89 -7.36
CA VAL A 2 -35.52 24.74 -6.90
C VAL A 2 -34.84 24.22 -8.16
N GLY A 3 -33.53 24.47 -8.28
CA GLY A 3 -32.74 23.97 -9.40
C GLY A 3 -32.70 22.45 -9.35
N ASP A 4 -33.03 21.90 -10.48
CA ASP A 4 -32.95 20.48 -10.85
C ASP A 4 -31.47 20.02 -10.69
N ARG A 5 -31.09 19.53 -9.51
CA ARG A 5 -29.70 19.15 -9.16
C ARG A 5 -29.40 17.67 -9.41
N ASP A 6 -30.34 16.94 -10.01
CA ASP A 6 -30.27 15.47 -10.13
C ASP A 6 -30.20 14.93 -11.59
N SER A 7 -29.94 15.74 -12.59
CA SER A 7 -29.80 15.22 -13.97
C SER A 7 -28.34 14.79 -14.21
N VAL A 8 -28.05 13.50 -13.94
CA VAL A 8 -26.85 12.83 -14.46
C VAL A 8 -26.84 12.98 -16.00
N ALA A 9 -25.69 13.38 -16.56
CA ALA A 9 -25.55 13.49 -18.01
C ALA A 9 -26.07 12.21 -18.71
N PRO A 10 -26.87 12.32 -19.80
CA PRO A 10 -27.49 11.14 -20.43
C PRO A 10 -26.50 10.04 -20.81
N ALA A 11 -25.32 10.40 -21.32
CA ALA A 11 -24.26 9.45 -21.65
C ALA A 11 -23.72 8.72 -20.40
N LEU A 12 -23.60 9.41 -19.27
CA LEU A 12 -23.19 8.80 -18.00
C LEU A 12 -24.28 7.85 -17.48
N ALA A 13 -25.55 8.21 -17.61
CA ALA A 13 -26.68 7.35 -17.27
C ALA A 13 -26.72 6.08 -18.11
N GLN A 14 -26.44 6.17 -19.40
CA GLN A 14 -26.32 5.03 -20.30
C GLN A 14 -25.17 4.11 -19.86
N PHE A 15 -23.98 4.68 -19.63
CA PHE A 15 -22.82 3.92 -19.12
C PHE A 15 -23.17 3.16 -17.83
N LEU A 16 -23.81 3.81 -16.87
CA LEU A 16 -24.22 3.17 -15.62
C LEU A 16 -25.13 1.96 -15.85
N GLY A 17 -26.05 2.04 -16.84
CA GLY A 17 -26.93 0.93 -17.20
C GLY A 17 -26.18 -0.29 -17.76
N GLU A 18 -25.19 -0.05 -18.62
CA GLU A 18 -24.38 -1.10 -19.22
C GLU A 18 -23.36 -1.67 -18.23
N PHE A 19 -22.70 -0.80 -17.46
CA PHE A 19 -21.69 -1.15 -16.48
C PHE A 19 -22.22 -2.04 -15.37
N LYS A 20 -23.47 -1.86 -14.92
CA LYS A 20 -24.11 -2.71 -13.88
C LYS A 20 -24.07 -4.20 -14.20
N ARG A 21 -24.01 -4.57 -15.48
CA ARG A 21 -23.94 -5.99 -15.88
C ARG A 21 -22.61 -6.64 -15.50
N VAL A 22 -21.52 -5.87 -15.53
CA VAL A 22 -20.16 -6.37 -15.23
C VAL A 22 -19.69 -5.94 -13.84
N ALA A 23 -20.31 -4.95 -13.25
CA ALA A 23 -19.92 -4.36 -11.96
C ALA A 23 -19.91 -5.37 -10.81
N ASN A 24 -20.77 -6.38 -10.85
CA ASN A 24 -20.83 -7.45 -9.83
C ASN A 24 -19.60 -8.36 -9.82
N ALA A 25 -18.79 -8.36 -10.89
CA ALA A 25 -17.54 -9.11 -10.94
C ALA A 25 -16.37 -8.34 -10.30
N ILE A 26 -16.54 -7.04 -10.01
CA ILE A 26 -15.50 -6.22 -9.38
C ILE A 26 -15.57 -6.40 -7.88
N VAL A 27 -14.54 -7.04 -7.34
CA VAL A 27 -14.39 -7.30 -5.89
C VAL A 27 -13.85 -6.06 -5.16
N ASP A 28 -12.95 -5.31 -5.81
CA ASP A 28 -12.38 -4.08 -5.25
C ASP A 28 -13.46 -3.00 -5.10
N SER A 29 -13.27 -2.08 -4.19
CA SER A 29 -14.17 -0.95 -4.02
C SER A 29 -14.10 -0.04 -5.25
N TYR A 30 -15.25 0.47 -5.70
CA TYR A 30 -15.30 1.48 -6.74
C TYR A 30 -16.42 2.49 -6.49
N PHE A 31 -16.22 3.67 -7.05
CA PHE A 31 -17.26 4.65 -7.27
C PHE A 31 -17.11 5.30 -8.66
N ILE A 32 -18.18 5.89 -9.14
CA ILE A 32 -18.23 6.64 -10.39
C ILE A 32 -18.53 8.09 -10.05
N VAL A 33 -17.76 8.99 -10.64
CA VAL A 33 -17.94 10.44 -10.47
C VAL A 33 -18.32 11.10 -11.80
N ASP A 34 -19.07 12.20 -11.71
CA ASP A 34 -19.29 13.13 -12.81
C ASP A 34 -18.08 14.07 -13.04
N THR A 35 -18.19 14.97 -13.98
CA THR A 35 -17.15 15.97 -14.29
C THR A 35 -16.87 16.96 -13.15
N GLU A 36 -17.81 17.11 -12.19
CA GLU A 36 -17.62 17.90 -10.97
C GLU A 36 -17.04 17.08 -9.82
N ARG A 37 -16.69 15.81 -10.05
CA ARG A 37 -16.19 14.85 -9.05
C ARG A 37 -17.23 14.50 -7.98
N ARG A 38 -18.53 14.59 -8.33
CA ARG A 38 -19.62 14.13 -7.47
C ARG A 38 -19.86 12.65 -7.70
N ILE A 39 -20.00 11.90 -6.62
CA ILE A 39 -20.29 10.46 -6.66
C ILE A 39 -21.69 10.26 -7.21
N VAL A 40 -21.80 9.58 -8.34
CA VAL A 40 -23.06 9.24 -8.99
C VAL A 40 -23.46 7.79 -8.78
N ASP A 41 -22.48 6.89 -8.65
CA ASP A 41 -22.72 5.48 -8.32
C ASP A 41 -21.53 4.85 -7.60
N PHE A 42 -21.75 3.71 -6.92
CA PHE A 42 -20.73 2.99 -6.18
C PHE A 42 -21.15 1.55 -5.93
N ASN A 43 -20.18 0.65 -5.60
CA ASN A 43 -20.48 -0.73 -5.26
C ASN A 43 -20.61 -0.95 -3.75
N ARG A 44 -21.04 -2.18 -3.42
CA ARG A 44 -21.18 -2.60 -2.03
C ARG A 44 -19.84 -2.58 -1.27
N ALA A 45 -18.72 -2.88 -1.94
CA ALA A 45 -17.41 -2.88 -1.32
C ALA A 45 -17.00 -1.46 -0.88
N PHE A 46 -17.24 -0.44 -1.71
CA PHE A 46 -17.03 0.95 -1.33
C PHE A 46 -17.93 1.37 -0.17
N PHE A 47 -19.22 1.00 -0.22
CA PHE A 47 -20.15 1.28 0.88
C PHE A 47 -19.71 0.64 2.20
N ALA A 48 -19.18 -0.59 2.15
CA ALA A 48 -18.72 -1.33 3.34
C ALA A 48 -17.42 -0.76 3.94
N LEU A 49 -16.62 -0.06 3.13
CA LEU A 49 -15.39 0.61 3.59
C LEU A 49 -15.70 1.81 4.49
N LEU A 50 -16.90 2.41 4.36
CA LEU A 50 -17.24 3.68 4.99
C LEU A 50 -18.00 3.50 6.30
N PRO A 51 -17.80 4.38 7.30
CA PRO A 51 -18.63 4.46 8.47
C PRO A 51 -20.10 4.72 8.10
N ARG A 52 -21.02 4.13 8.84
CA ARG A 52 -22.48 4.25 8.57
C ARG A 52 -22.97 5.70 8.43
N GLN A 53 -22.34 6.63 9.13
CA GLN A 53 -22.69 8.05 9.08
C GLN A 53 -22.29 8.68 7.75
N VAL A 54 -21.12 8.33 7.23
CA VAL A 54 -20.58 8.81 5.94
C VAL A 54 -21.28 8.14 4.78
N ALA A 55 -21.56 6.85 4.90
CA ALA A 55 -22.23 6.03 3.88
C ALA A 55 -23.67 6.51 3.54
N ARG A 56 -24.32 7.23 4.47
CA ARG A 56 -25.63 7.81 4.20
C ARG A 56 -25.49 9.05 3.30
N GLY A 57 -26.19 9.06 2.17
CA GLY A 57 -26.22 10.22 1.27
C GLY A 57 -24.90 10.42 0.50
N LEU A 58 -24.28 9.33 0.05
CA LEU A 58 -23.03 9.37 -0.75
C LEU A 58 -23.24 10.02 -2.10
N LYS A 59 -24.36 9.73 -2.79
CA LYS A 59 -24.65 10.28 -4.10
C LYS A 59 -24.77 11.81 -4.05
N GLY A 60 -24.12 12.48 -4.98
CA GLY A 60 -24.05 13.93 -5.05
C GLY A 60 -22.96 14.58 -4.18
N LYS A 61 -22.34 13.86 -3.25
CA LYS A 61 -21.17 14.37 -2.53
C LYS A 61 -19.91 14.31 -3.40
N HIS A 62 -18.98 15.22 -3.16
CA HIS A 62 -17.68 15.15 -3.79
C HIS A 62 -16.86 13.96 -3.23
N CYS A 63 -16.15 13.25 -4.09
CA CYS A 63 -15.36 12.09 -3.70
C CYS A 63 -14.32 12.42 -2.61
N TYR A 64 -13.69 13.59 -2.67
CA TYR A 64 -12.70 14.05 -1.69
C TYR A 64 -13.29 14.45 -0.32
N GLU A 65 -14.60 14.61 -0.21
CA GLU A 65 -15.29 14.81 1.07
C GLU A 65 -15.58 13.49 1.79
N VAL A 66 -15.47 12.38 1.07
CA VAL A 66 -15.76 11.02 1.56
C VAL A 66 -14.47 10.25 1.80
N LEU A 67 -13.54 10.35 0.86
CA LEU A 67 -12.23 9.69 0.89
C LEU A 67 -11.15 10.74 0.68
N GLU A 68 -10.50 11.14 1.77
CA GLU A 68 -9.45 12.16 1.77
C GLU A 68 -8.11 11.54 1.43
N LEU A 69 -7.78 11.52 0.14
CA LEU A 69 -6.49 11.02 -0.34
C LEU A 69 -5.45 12.15 -0.40
N ASN A 70 -4.18 11.82 -0.17
CA ASN A 70 -3.09 12.79 -0.23
C ASN A 70 -2.95 13.47 -1.60
N ILE A 71 -3.47 12.84 -2.67
CA ILE A 71 -3.46 13.37 -4.04
C ILE A 71 -4.66 14.26 -4.38
N CYS A 72 -5.73 14.27 -3.56
CA CYS A 72 -6.97 14.97 -3.92
C CYS A 72 -6.81 16.48 -4.15
N LYS A 73 -5.81 17.11 -3.53
CA LYS A 73 -5.55 18.55 -3.61
C LYS A 73 -4.53 18.92 -4.69
N THR A 74 -3.69 17.98 -5.11
CA THR A 74 -2.56 18.25 -6.01
C THR A 74 -2.71 17.56 -7.35
N GLU A 75 -3.06 16.28 -7.36
CA GLU A 75 -3.05 15.40 -8.53
C GLU A 75 -4.25 14.46 -8.52
N CYS A 76 -5.46 15.02 -8.64
CA CYS A 76 -6.68 14.22 -8.67
C CYS A 76 -6.63 13.18 -9.79
N ILE A 77 -6.79 11.90 -9.47
CA ILE A 77 -6.67 10.80 -10.45
C ILE A 77 -7.74 10.89 -11.55
N ALA A 78 -8.96 11.35 -11.23
CA ALA A 78 -10.00 11.59 -12.22
C ALA A 78 -9.58 12.69 -13.20
N GLN A 79 -9.00 13.79 -12.71
CA GLN A 79 -8.52 14.87 -13.56
C GLN A 79 -7.36 14.41 -14.45
N GLN A 80 -6.43 13.61 -13.93
CA GLN A 80 -5.35 13.04 -14.72
C GLN A 80 -5.88 12.14 -15.83
N CYS A 81 -6.84 11.24 -15.54
CA CYS A 81 -7.37 10.36 -16.56
C CYS A 81 -8.16 11.11 -17.65
N TRP A 82 -8.82 12.22 -17.32
CA TRP A 82 -9.44 13.10 -18.31
C TRP A 82 -8.41 13.83 -19.16
N SER A 83 -7.38 14.41 -18.53
CA SER A 83 -6.31 15.11 -19.21
C SER A 83 -5.56 14.22 -20.21
N ASP A 84 -5.27 12.99 -19.78
CA ASP A 84 -4.53 12.00 -20.56
C ASP A 84 -5.43 11.26 -21.57
N GLY A 85 -6.76 11.31 -21.41
CA GLY A 85 -7.72 10.57 -22.21
C GLY A 85 -7.60 9.06 -22.11
N ARG A 86 -6.96 8.56 -21.02
CA ARG A 86 -6.65 7.15 -20.83
C ARG A 86 -6.76 6.73 -19.37
N HIS A 87 -6.73 5.44 -19.15
CA HIS A 87 -6.61 4.85 -17.82
C HIS A 87 -5.32 5.33 -17.10
N VAL A 88 -5.48 5.71 -15.84
CA VAL A 88 -4.39 6.08 -14.94
C VAL A 88 -4.40 5.13 -13.75
N ARG A 89 -3.21 4.72 -13.30
CA ARG A 89 -3.03 3.93 -12.09
C ARG A 89 -1.98 4.59 -11.21
N LEU A 90 -2.28 4.67 -9.92
CA LEU A 90 -1.38 5.19 -8.88
C LEU A 90 -1.27 4.16 -7.78
N ASP A 91 -0.04 3.83 -7.41
CA ASP A 91 0.27 2.92 -6.32
C ASP A 91 0.67 3.71 -5.06
N GLU A 92 0.54 3.08 -3.89
CA GLU A 92 0.97 3.63 -2.59
C GLU A 92 0.30 4.95 -2.17
N ILE A 93 -0.94 5.16 -2.59
CA ILE A 93 -1.71 6.34 -2.17
C ILE A 93 -2.15 6.18 -0.72
N SER A 94 -1.89 7.20 0.09
CA SER A 94 -2.32 7.26 1.48
C SER A 94 -3.52 8.19 1.64
N GLY A 95 -4.40 7.83 2.57
CA GLY A 95 -5.56 8.65 2.87
C GLY A 95 -6.28 8.22 4.13
N SER A 96 -7.38 8.88 4.40
CA SER A 96 -8.30 8.58 5.49
C SER A 96 -9.74 8.68 5.00
N ILE A 97 -10.64 8.05 5.72
CA ILE A 97 -12.07 8.20 5.49
C ILE A 97 -12.56 9.37 6.34
N ALA A 98 -13.45 10.19 5.79
CA ALA A 98 -14.06 11.29 6.50
C ALA A 98 -14.70 10.80 7.82
N GLY A 99 -14.35 11.44 8.95
CA GLY A 99 -14.79 11.04 10.28
C GLY A 99 -13.96 9.93 10.95
N GLU A 100 -12.95 9.38 10.26
CA GLU A 100 -11.98 8.40 10.81
C GLU A 100 -10.53 8.81 10.48
N GLU A 101 -10.19 10.07 10.68
CA GLU A 101 -8.92 10.68 10.30
C GLU A 101 -7.70 10.04 11.01
N ALA A 102 -7.94 9.38 12.15
CA ALA A 102 -6.89 8.67 12.88
C ALA A 102 -6.41 7.39 12.16
N GLN A 103 -7.23 6.80 11.29
CA GLN A 103 -6.91 5.60 10.56
C GLN A 103 -6.34 5.94 9.18
N LYS A 104 -5.03 5.85 9.05
CA LYS A 104 -4.36 5.98 7.75
C LYS A 104 -4.50 4.68 6.97
N LEU A 105 -5.12 4.79 5.80
CA LEU A 105 -5.30 3.70 4.85
C LEU A 105 -4.31 3.85 3.69
N ARG A 106 -3.98 2.71 3.07
CA ARG A 106 -3.17 2.66 1.84
C ARG A 106 -3.98 2.04 0.72
N PHE A 107 -3.89 2.68 -0.45
CA PHE A 107 -4.67 2.29 -1.62
C PHE A 107 -3.79 2.16 -2.86
N ILE A 108 -4.18 1.24 -3.72
CA ILE A 108 -3.86 1.27 -5.15
C ILE A 108 -5.10 1.82 -5.83
N LEU A 109 -4.93 2.89 -6.60
CA LEU A 109 -6.01 3.57 -7.31
C LEU A 109 -5.91 3.32 -8.80
N SER A 110 -7.05 3.16 -9.45
CA SER A 110 -7.16 3.14 -10.90
C SER A 110 -8.33 3.99 -11.33
N ALA A 111 -8.17 4.85 -12.33
CA ALA A 111 -9.24 5.63 -12.91
C ALA A 111 -9.33 5.42 -14.41
N VAL A 112 -10.55 5.31 -14.91
CA VAL A 112 -10.87 5.18 -16.34
C VAL A 112 -11.82 6.29 -16.70
N PRO A 113 -11.53 7.10 -17.74
CA PRO A 113 -12.43 8.15 -18.18
C PRO A 113 -13.68 7.54 -18.82
N ILE A 114 -14.83 8.15 -18.55
CA ILE A 114 -16.10 7.83 -19.21
C ILE A 114 -16.38 8.94 -20.20
N THR A 115 -16.56 8.57 -21.47
CA THR A 115 -16.79 9.52 -22.57
C THR A 115 -18.15 9.30 -23.22
N ASP A 116 -18.68 10.35 -23.79
CA ASP A 116 -19.85 10.28 -24.68
C ASP A 116 -19.47 9.79 -26.08
N GLU A 117 -20.47 9.69 -26.99
CA GLU A 117 -20.27 9.28 -28.37
C GLU A 117 -19.41 10.28 -29.19
N HIS A 118 -19.23 11.48 -28.68
CA HIS A 118 -18.40 12.54 -29.29
C HIS A 118 -16.99 12.60 -28.71
N GLY A 119 -16.68 11.74 -27.73
CA GLY A 119 -15.39 11.72 -27.07
C GLY A 119 -15.24 12.73 -25.92
N ASN A 120 -16.30 13.43 -25.52
CA ASN A 120 -16.25 14.35 -24.40
C ASN A 120 -16.30 13.57 -23.10
N HIS A 121 -15.50 13.97 -22.11
CA HIS A 121 -15.51 13.36 -20.78
C HIS A 121 -16.80 13.72 -20.04
N VAL A 122 -17.53 12.70 -19.58
CA VAL A 122 -18.78 12.84 -18.81
C VAL A 122 -18.64 12.34 -17.39
N GLY A 123 -17.53 11.70 -17.06
CA GLY A 123 -17.24 11.19 -15.73
C GLY A 123 -15.98 10.33 -15.68
N ALA A 124 -15.76 9.69 -14.55
CA ALA A 124 -14.70 8.69 -14.36
C ALA A 124 -15.17 7.54 -13.47
N LEU A 125 -14.74 6.33 -13.79
CA LEU A 125 -14.80 5.17 -12.90
C LEU A 125 -13.49 5.13 -12.12
N GLU A 126 -13.57 5.22 -10.79
CA GLU A 126 -12.43 5.08 -9.89
C GLU A 126 -12.54 3.77 -9.11
N ILE A 127 -11.50 2.93 -9.20
CA ILE A 127 -11.39 1.66 -8.47
C ILE A 127 -10.30 1.83 -7.41
N GLN A 128 -10.61 1.44 -6.18
CA GLN A 128 -9.70 1.51 -5.04
C GLN A 128 -9.51 0.12 -4.45
N ARG A 129 -8.28 -0.36 -4.43
CA ARG A 129 -7.88 -1.52 -3.66
C ARG A 129 -7.25 -1.05 -2.35
N ASN A 130 -7.88 -1.40 -1.25
CA ASN A 130 -7.27 -1.19 0.07
C ASN A 130 -6.17 -2.23 0.27
N VAL A 131 -4.93 -1.76 0.47
CA VAL A 131 -3.73 -2.58 0.68
C VAL A 131 -3.06 -2.26 2.02
N THR A 132 -3.84 -1.76 2.98
CA THR A 132 -3.33 -1.34 4.28
C THR A 132 -2.71 -2.51 5.04
N ASP A 133 -3.37 -3.65 5.09
CA ASP A 133 -2.89 -4.83 5.81
C ASP A 133 -1.66 -5.43 5.14
N GLU A 134 -1.64 -5.49 3.81
CA GLU A 134 -0.49 -5.94 3.02
C GLU A 134 0.73 -5.05 3.25
N ALA A 135 0.54 -3.73 3.28
CA ALA A 135 1.61 -2.78 3.54
C ALA A 135 2.20 -2.94 4.96
N VAL A 136 1.36 -3.18 5.97
CA VAL A 136 1.81 -3.45 7.35
C VAL A 136 2.62 -4.75 7.42
N VAL A 137 2.16 -5.80 6.75
CA VAL A 137 2.87 -7.08 6.69
C VAL A 137 4.22 -6.91 6.00
N GLN A 138 4.28 -6.18 4.89
CA GLN A 138 5.51 -5.92 4.17
C GLN A 138 6.54 -5.18 5.01
N VAL A 139 6.14 -4.13 5.74
CA VAL A 139 7.04 -3.39 6.65
C VAL A 139 7.58 -4.30 7.75
N LYS A 140 6.71 -5.09 8.41
CA LYS A 140 7.14 -6.04 9.46
C LYS A 140 8.10 -7.09 8.93
N TYR A 141 7.87 -7.59 7.73
CA TYR A 141 8.76 -8.56 7.09
C TYR A 141 10.14 -7.96 6.81
N GLN A 142 10.18 -6.72 6.33
CA GLN A 142 11.43 -6.01 6.10
C GLN A 142 12.22 -5.79 7.40
N GLU A 143 11.55 -5.35 8.47
CA GLU A 143 12.16 -5.18 9.79
C GLU A 143 12.72 -6.51 10.35
N MET A 144 12.01 -7.61 10.13
CA MET A 144 12.45 -8.94 10.52
C MET A 144 13.72 -9.36 9.77
N LEU A 145 13.78 -9.16 8.45
CA LEU A 145 14.95 -9.45 7.63
C LEU A 145 16.17 -8.63 8.07
N GLU A 146 15.99 -7.35 8.36
CA GLU A 146 17.08 -6.51 8.85
C GLU A 146 17.59 -6.96 10.22
N THR A 147 16.68 -7.37 11.10
CA THR A 147 17.04 -7.88 12.43
C THR A 147 17.82 -9.19 12.31
N GLU A 148 17.35 -10.12 11.47
CA GLU A 148 18.03 -11.38 11.20
C GLU A 148 19.43 -11.16 10.61
N ALA A 149 19.57 -10.22 9.68
CA ALA A 149 20.87 -9.88 9.08
C ALA A 149 21.85 -9.36 10.13
N ARG A 150 21.41 -8.47 11.03
CA ARG A 150 22.22 -7.94 12.13
C ARG A 150 22.66 -9.05 13.12
N GLU A 151 21.73 -9.95 13.46
CA GLU A 151 22.05 -11.08 14.36
C GLU A 151 23.05 -12.04 13.72
N ARG A 152 22.90 -12.33 12.44
CA ARG A 152 23.84 -13.16 11.66
C ARG A 152 25.25 -12.57 11.66
N GLU A 153 25.36 -11.27 11.43
CA GLU A 153 26.65 -10.56 11.45
C GLU A 153 27.27 -10.61 12.85
N ARG A 154 26.47 -10.36 13.88
CA ARG A 154 26.92 -10.45 15.28
C ARG A 154 27.44 -11.85 15.63
N LEU A 155 26.71 -12.89 15.26
CA LEU A 155 27.12 -14.27 15.49
C LEU A 155 28.39 -14.62 14.73
N ALA A 156 28.50 -14.21 13.46
CA ALA A 156 29.71 -14.42 12.67
C ALA A 156 30.94 -13.76 13.31
N ASN A 157 30.80 -12.55 13.83
CA ASN A 157 31.88 -11.85 14.54
C ASN A 157 32.24 -12.53 15.86
N GLN A 158 31.28 -13.05 16.61
CA GLN A 158 31.51 -13.82 17.82
C GLN A 158 32.27 -15.13 17.51
N VAL A 159 31.84 -15.85 16.46
CA VAL A 159 32.52 -17.07 16.04
C VAL A 159 33.98 -16.79 15.64
N ARG A 160 34.21 -15.72 14.86
CA ARG A 160 35.58 -15.32 14.47
C ARG A 160 36.44 -15.00 15.71
N ALA A 161 35.92 -14.24 16.66
CA ALA A 161 36.64 -13.90 17.89
C ALA A 161 36.97 -15.14 18.70
N ARG A 162 36.00 -16.04 18.92
CA ARG A 162 36.21 -17.29 19.64
C ARG A 162 37.19 -18.24 18.95
N THR A 163 37.13 -18.33 17.62
CA THR A 163 38.08 -19.15 16.84
C THR A 163 39.51 -18.63 17.03
N LYS A 164 39.69 -17.29 17.00
CA LYS A 164 41.00 -16.68 17.24
C LYS A 164 41.53 -16.98 18.63
N GLU A 165 40.71 -16.78 19.67
CA GLU A 165 41.06 -17.10 21.07
C GLU A 165 41.45 -18.56 21.25
N LEU A 166 40.70 -19.49 20.65
CA LEU A 166 41.02 -20.92 20.68
C LEU A 166 42.34 -21.24 20.00
N LEU A 167 42.64 -20.62 18.84
CA LEU A 167 43.90 -20.81 18.14
C LEU A 167 45.09 -20.32 18.98
N GLU A 168 44.98 -19.15 19.60
CA GLU A 168 46.01 -18.58 20.47
C GLU A 168 46.25 -19.47 21.69
N THR A 169 45.16 -19.96 22.32
CA THR A 169 45.24 -20.88 23.47
C THR A 169 45.88 -22.19 23.09
N ASN A 170 45.53 -22.78 21.94
CA ASN A 170 46.14 -24.02 21.47
C ASN A 170 47.64 -23.84 21.15
N GLN A 171 48.04 -22.73 20.59
CA GLN A 171 49.47 -22.43 20.34
C GLN A 171 50.25 -22.34 21.65
N LEU A 172 49.68 -21.69 22.67
CA LEU A 172 50.28 -21.60 23.99
C LEU A 172 50.41 -22.97 24.66
N LEU A 173 49.35 -23.80 24.61
CA LEU A 173 49.38 -25.17 25.12
C LEU A 173 50.46 -26.02 24.46
N LEU A 174 50.59 -25.95 23.14
CA LEU A 174 51.62 -26.68 22.39
C LEU A 174 53.03 -26.23 22.80
N LYS A 175 53.23 -24.92 23.00
CA LYS A 175 54.53 -24.39 23.47
C LYS A 175 54.84 -24.88 24.88
N THR A 176 53.92 -24.83 25.83
CA THR A 176 54.10 -25.29 27.19
C THR A 176 54.35 -26.79 27.25
N GLN A 177 53.68 -27.60 26.42
CA GLN A 177 53.94 -29.04 26.32
C GLN A 177 55.38 -29.33 25.83
N LYS A 178 55.86 -28.59 24.84
CA LYS A 178 57.25 -28.75 24.35
C LYS A 178 58.27 -28.41 25.44
N GLU A 179 58.05 -27.33 26.16
CA GLU A 179 58.91 -26.91 27.28
C GLU A 179 58.94 -27.95 28.42
N LEU A 180 57.79 -28.51 28.79
CA LEU A 180 57.68 -29.58 29.79
C LEU A 180 58.40 -30.86 29.33
N LEU A 181 58.28 -31.23 28.07
CA LEU A 181 58.99 -32.41 27.52
C LEU A 181 60.52 -32.22 27.50
N ALA A 182 60.99 -31.02 27.17
CA ALA A 182 62.40 -30.65 27.25
C ALA A 182 62.93 -30.72 28.67
N TYR A 183 62.19 -30.17 29.63
CA TYR A 183 62.55 -30.25 31.04
C TYR A 183 62.62 -31.68 31.59
N LYS A 184 61.65 -32.53 31.25
CA LYS A 184 61.70 -33.98 31.63
C LYS A 184 62.90 -34.69 31.06
N LYS A 185 63.29 -34.41 29.81
CA LYS A 185 64.52 -35.03 29.19
C LYS A 185 65.79 -34.54 29.84
N GLY A 186 65.86 -33.34 30.36
CA GLY A 186 67.02 -32.82 31.07
C GLY A 186 67.17 -33.35 32.52
N LEU A 187 66.13 -33.91 33.11
CA LEU A 187 66.15 -34.52 34.45
C LEU A 187 66.45 -36.03 34.45
N THR A 188 66.59 -36.65 33.27
CA THR A 188 66.91 -38.11 33.13
C THR A 188 68.35 -38.36 32.67
N VAL A 189 69.28 -37.48 33.00
CA VAL A 189 70.73 -37.66 32.83
C VAL A 189 71.42 -37.75 34.14
#